data_517cdf2c2cffd0231e8ff563d231c74b
#
_entry.id   517cdf2c2cffd0231e8ff563d231c74b
#
_cell.length_a   1.000
_cell.length_b   1.000
_cell.length_c   1.000
_cell.angle_alpha   90.00
_cell.angle_beta   90.00
_cell.angle_gamma   90.00
#
_symmetry.space_group_name_H-M   'P 1'
#
loop_
_entity.id
_entity.type
_entity.pdbx_description
1 polymer ?
#
loop_
_entity_poly.entity_id
_entity_poly.type
_entity_poly.pdbx_seq_one_letter_code
_entity_poly.pdbx_strand_id
1 'polypeptide(L)'
;SMRSYTGCVTNTCTARDNRNANLNSVVGIQTYLSNNGFNPGIIDGEMGSYTKEAIKAFQRKVGLIPDGVAGARTKSEMKKYTGC
;
A
#
# COMPACT_ATOMS: atom_id res chain seq x y z
N SER A 1 -16.98 -20.87 8.85
CA SER A 1 -16.89 -20.51 9.08
C SER A 1 -16.58 -20.45 9.05
N MET A 2 -16.47 -20.28 8.95
CA MET A 2 -16.27 -19.87 9.19
C MET A 2 -15.95 -19.62 9.15
N ARG A 3 -15.93 -19.41 8.91
CA ARG A 3 -15.71 -18.88 9.15
C ARG A 3 -15.41 -18.54 9.07
N SER A 4 -15.60 -18.50 8.79
CA SER A 4 -15.47 -17.90 8.95
C SER A 4 -15.22 -17.65 8.92
N TYR A 5 -15.20 -17.64 8.85
CA TYR A 5 -14.99 -17.04 9.07
C TYR A 5 -14.71 -16.66 9.04
N THR A 6 -14.99 -16.74 8.91
CA THR A 6 -14.65 -16.18 8.98
C THR A 6 -13.91 -15.87 8.97
N GLY A 7 -13.94 -15.62 8.93
CA GLY A 7 -13.27 -15.05 8.94
C GLY A 7 -12.50 -14.81 8.72
N CYS A 8 -12.50 -14.71 8.62
CA CYS A 8 -11.87 -14.39 8.45
C CYS A 8 -11.16 -14.01 8.24
N VAL A 9 -11.20 -13.67 8.35
CA VAL A 9 -10.47 -13.39 8.15
C VAL A 9 -9.70 -13.11 7.75
N THR A 10 -9.62 -12.99 7.54
CA THR A 10 -8.86 -12.77 7.34
C THR A 10 -8.32 -12.35 6.67
N ASN A 11 -8.52 -12.33 6.23
CA ASN A 11 -7.89 -11.85 5.51
C ASN A 11 -7.14 -10.75 5.32
N THR A 12 -6.50 -10.52 5.59
CA THR A 12 -5.78 -9.27 5.78
C THR A 12 -4.43 -9.20 5.07
N CYS A 13 -3.90 -10.33 4.66
CA CYS A 13 -2.65 -10.39 3.90
C CYS A 13 -2.89 -10.01 2.45
N THR A 14 -2.16 -9.01 1.95
CA THR A 14 -2.34 -8.47 0.61
C THR A 14 -1.21 -8.83 -0.35
N ALA A 15 -0.40 -9.84 0.01
CA ALA A 15 0.82 -10.17 -0.75
C ALA A 15 0.56 -10.39 -2.25
N ARG A 16 -0.52 -11.10 -2.59
CA ARG A 16 -0.84 -11.34 -4.00
C ARG A 16 -1.14 -10.04 -4.73
N ASP A 17 -2.00 -9.21 -4.12
CA ASP A 17 -2.40 -7.94 -4.73
C ASP A 17 -1.21 -7.00 -4.84
N ASN A 18 -0.34 -7.01 -3.83
CA ASN A 18 0.84 -6.16 -3.82
C ASN A 18 1.82 -6.55 -4.92
N ARG A 19 2.03 -7.85 -5.15
CA ARG A 19 2.93 -8.29 -6.22
C ARG A 19 2.40 -7.89 -7.60
N ASN A 20 1.08 -7.77 -7.74
CA ASN A 20 0.44 -7.45 -9.01
C ASN A 20 0.09 -5.97 -9.15
N ALA A 21 0.38 -5.16 -8.13
CA ALA A 21 0.03 -3.74 -8.13
C ALA A 21 0.77 -2.99 -9.25
N ASN A 22 0.05 -2.11 -9.93
CA ASN A 22 0.65 -1.25 -10.94
C ASN A 22 1.23 -0.01 -10.27
N LEU A 23 2.49 -0.08 -9.86
CA LEU A 23 3.15 1.00 -9.15
C LEU A 23 3.79 2.03 -10.10
N ASN A 24 3.54 1.90 -11.40
CA ASN A 24 4.03 2.85 -12.39
C ASN A 24 3.07 4.01 -12.63
N SER A 25 1.91 4.00 -11.98
CA SER A 25 0.95 5.10 -12.07
C SER A 25 0.58 5.57 -10.66
N VAL A 26 0.17 6.83 -10.55
CA VAL A 26 -0.24 7.39 -9.26
C VAL A 26 -1.51 6.70 -8.77
N VAL A 27 -2.46 6.44 -9.68
CA VAL A 27 -3.68 5.71 -9.31
C VAL A 27 -3.34 4.34 -8.74
N GLY A 28 -2.40 3.63 -9.34
CA GLY A 28 -1.96 2.32 -8.85
C GLY A 28 -1.36 2.42 -7.47
N ILE A 29 -0.53 3.42 -7.22
CA ILE A 29 0.09 3.64 -5.91
C ILE A 29 -0.99 3.96 -4.87
N GLN A 30 -1.93 4.84 -5.23
CA GLN A 30 -3.03 5.20 -4.32
C GLN A 30 -3.90 3.99 -3.99
N THR A 31 -4.23 3.19 -5.00
CA THR A 31 -5.00 1.96 -4.80
C THR A 31 -4.25 1.00 -3.88
N TYR A 32 -2.95 0.83 -4.11
CA TYR A 32 -2.10 0.00 -3.26
C TYR A 32 -2.16 0.47 -1.80
N LEU A 33 -1.97 1.76 -1.58
CA LEU A 33 -1.96 2.32 -0.23
C LEU A 33 -3.30 2.10 0.47
N SER A 34 -4.40 2.31 -0.26
CA SER A 34 -5.74 2.09 0.28
C SER A 34 -5.94 0.63 0.68
N ASN A 35 -5.51 -0.29 -0.19
CA ASN A 35 -5.67 -1.73 0.07
C ASN A 35 -4.89 -2.19 1.29
N ASN A 36 -3.81 -1.51 1.62
CA ASN A 36 -2.96 -1.89 2.74
C ASN A 36 -3.20 -1.05 4.00
N GLY A 37 -4.27 -0.26 4.01
CA GLY A 37 -4.65 0.50 5.20
C GLY A 37 -3.92 1.82 5.38
N PHE A 38 -3.18 2.26 4.38
CA PHE A 38 -2.52 3.58 4.39
C PHE A 38 -3.44 4.51 3.59
N ASN A 39 -4.07 5.45 4.27
CA ASN A 39 -5.09 6.30 3.65
C ASN A 39 -4.47 7.33 2.70
N PRO A 40 -4.56 7.16 1.37
CA PRO A 40 -3.97 8.09 0.41
C PRO A 40 -4.90 9.26 0.07
N GLY A 41 -6.07 9.32 0.70
CA GLY A 41 -7.10 10.27 0.32
C GLY A 41 -7.86 9.79 -0.90
N ILE A 42 -8.22 10.72 -1.78
CA ILE A 42 -8.99 10.41 -2.98
C ILE A 42 -8.07 9.74 -4.02
N ILE A 43 -8.53 8.65 -4.60
CA ILE A 43 -7.79 7.97 -5.67
C ILE A 43 -8.13 8.66 -6.98
N ASP A 44 -7.34 9.68 -7.31
CA ASP A 44 -7.63 10.57 -8.45
C ASP A 44 -6.46 10.70 -9.43
N GLY A 45 -5.35 9.99 -9.16
CA GLY A 45 -4.18 10.07 -10.00
C GLY A 45 -3.29 11.27 -9.72
N GLU A 46 -3.58 12.03 -8.66
CA GLU A 46 -2.81 13.20 -8.28
C GLU A 46 -1.98 12.90 -7.04
N MET A 47 -0.71 13.27 -7.07
CA MET A 47 0.18 13.07 -5.93
C MET A 47 0.01 14.23 -4.95
N GLY A 48 -1.11 14.20 -4.21
CA GLY A 48 -1.41 15.24 -3.22
C GLY A 48 -0.75 14.96 -1.89
N SER A 49 -1.02 15.84 -0.91
CA SER A 49 -0.40 15.74 0.41
C SER A 49 -0.82 14.46 1.15
N TYR A 50 -2.09 14.05 1.03
CA TYR A 50 -2.55 12.81 1.67
C TYR A 50 -1.83 11.60 1.10
N THR A 51 -1.62 11.57 -0.23
CA THR A 51 -0.90 10.47 -0.86
C THR A 51 0.54 10.42 -0.38
N LYS A 52 1.20 11.58 -0.30
CA LYS A 52 2.59 11.65 0.18
C LYS A 52 2.70 11.20 1.63
N GLU A 53 1.76 11.60 2.48
CA GLU A 53 1.76 11.16 3.87
C GLU A 53 1.53 9.66 4.00
N ALA A 54 0.68 9.09 3.15
CA ALA A 54 0.47 7.65 3.13
C ALA A 54 1.75 6.92 2.71
N ILE A 55 2.47 7.46 1.72
CA ILE A 55 3.75 6.89 1.30
C ILE A 55 4.76 6.94 2.44
N LYS A 56 4.82 8.08 3.15
CA LYS A 56 5.72 8.20 4.31
C LYS A 56 5.39 7.18 5.39
N ALA A 57 4.09 6.98 5.66
CA ALA A 57 3.67 5.99 6.66
C ALA A 57 4.12 4.59 6.25
N PHE A 58 3.96 4.25 4.97
CA PHE A 58 4.43 2.96 4.47
C PHE A 58 5.95 2.84 4.60
N GLN A 59 6.68 3.89 4.23
CA GLN A 59 8.13 3.88 4.30
C GLN A 59 8.61 3.64 5.73
N ARG A 60 7.98 4.31 6.71
CA ARG A 60 8.30 4.08 8.12
C ARG A 60 7.98 2.65 8.54
N LYS A 61 6.89 2.10 8.02
CA LYS A 61 6.47 0.73 8.37
C LYS A 61 7.49 -0.30 7.95
N VAL A 62 8.11 -0.12 6.78
CA VAL A 62 9.08 -1.08 6.25
C VAL A 62 10.55 -0.67 6.48
N GLY A 63 10.78 0.39 7.24
CA GLY A 63 12.13 0.78 7.63
C GLY A 63 12.90 1.60 6.60
N LEU A 64 12.20 2.24 5.68
CA LEU A 64 12.81 3.14 4.70
C LEU A 64 12.80 4.58 5.22
N ILE A 65 13.59 5.44 4.58
CA ILE A 65 13.57 6.87 4.88
C ILE A 65 12.23 7.43 4.41
N PRO A 66 11.43 8.06 5.31
CA PRO A 66 10.09 8.53 4.96
C PRO A 66 10.14 9.88 4.24
N ASP A 67 10.55 9.86 2.98
CA ASP A 67 10.68 11.07 2.17
C ASP A 67 9.43 11.36 1.33
N GLY A 68 8.44 10.48 1.33
CA GLY A 68 7.21 10.68 0.58
C GLY A 68 7.35 10.43 -0.91
N VAL A 69 8.49 9.92 -1.35
CA VAL A 69 8.75 9.65 -2.76
C VAL A 69 8.71 8.15 -3.01
N ALA A 70 7.85 7.72 -3.95
CA ALA A 70 7.74 6.31 -4.31
C ALA A 70 8.81 5.97 -5.35
N GLY A 71 10.07 5.96 -4.92
CA GLY A 71 11.19 5.60 -5.79
C GLY A 71 11.31 4.09 -5.96
N ALA A 72 12.37 3.66 -6.66
CA ALA A 72 12.56 2.24 -6.98
C ALA A 72 12.60 1.37 -5.72
N ARG A 73 13.31 1.82 -4.68
CA ARG A 73 13.41 1.07 -3.44
C ARG A 73 12.05 0.95 -2.76
N THR A 74 11.30 2.04 -2.69
CA THR A 74 9.97 2.03 -2.09
C THR A 74 9.04 1.09 -2.85
N LYS A 75 9.06 1.16 -4.18
CA LYS A 75 8.22 0.27 -5.01
C LYS A 75 8.61 -1.19 -4.83
N SER A 76 9.90 -1.47 -4.70
CA SER A 76 10.36 -2.83 -4.45
C SER A 76 9.82 -3.38 -3.13
N GLU A 77 9.86 -2.56 -2.08
CA GLU A 77 9.30 -2.95 -0.78
C GLU A 77 7.77 -3.09 -0.84
N MET A 78 7.11 -2.24 -1.62
CA MET A 78 5.67 -2.35 -1.81
C MET A 78 5.28 -3.71 -2.38
N LYS A 79 6.02 -4.20 -3.36
CA LYS A 79 5.72 -5.49 -3.97
C LYS A 79 5.99 -6.66 -3.04
N LYS A 80 6.88 -6.51 -2.08
CA LYS A 80 7.20 -7.56 -1.10
C LYS A 80 6.29 -7.54 0.12
N TYR A 81 5.64 -6.42 0.38
CA TYR A 81 4.86 -6.23 1.61
C TYR A 81 3.67 -7.18 1.61
N THR A 82 3.50 -7.90 2.72
CA THR A 82 2.43 -8.89 2.83
C THR A 82 1.15 -8.34 3.44
N GLY A 83 1.23 -7.23 4.16
CA GLY A 83 0.08 -6.70 4.86
C GLY A 83 -0.32 -7.48 6.10
N CYS A 84 0.48 -8.46 6.48
CA CYS A 84 0.20 -9.29 7.66
C CYS A 84 0.91 -8.80 8.89
#